data_b4406c7fae6deff7f02022e96246ab69
#
_entry.id   b4406c7fae6deff7f02022e96246ab69
#
_cell.length_a   1.000
_cell.length_b   1.000
_cell.length_c   1.000
_cell.angle_alpha   90.00
_cell.angle_beta   90.00
_cell.angle_gamma   90.00
#
_symmetry.space_group_name_H-M   'P 1'
#
loop_
_entity.id
_entity.type
_entity.pdbx_description
1 polymer ?
#
loop_
_entity_poly.entity_id
_entity_poly.type
_entity_poly.pdbx_seq_one_letter_code
_entity_poly.pdbx_strand_id
1 'polypeptide(L)'
;MYVFRLNFSHGTREEQGLRIDAIRALEAKTGVPTCILADLQGPKFRVGEIAKGTIVKADERITFDLDTKKGNANIVGLPHEEIFKAIFPGARLLM
;
A
#
# COMPACT_ATOMS: atom_id res chain seq x y z
N MET A 1 -20.95 -12.44 -19.06
CA MET A 1 -20.27 -11.21 -18.63
C MET A 1 -19.22 -11.55 -17.56
N TYR A 2 -18.01 -11.05 -17.70
CA TYR A 2 -16.96 -11.22 -16.72
C TYR A 2 -16.72 -9.94 -15.94
N VAL A 3 -16.29 -10.08 -14.69
CA VAL A 3 -15.87 -8.95 -13.85
C VAL A 3 -14.42 -9.17 -13.42
N PHE A 4 -13.56 -8.22 -13.77
CA PHE A 4 -12.17 -8.20 -13.33
C PHE A 4 -12.00 -7.14 -12.24
N ARG A 5 -11.59 -7.58 -11.06
CA ARG A 5 -11.23 -6.69 -9.96
C ARG A 5 -9.74 -6.33 -10.06
N LEU A 6 -9.46 -5.04 -10.18
CA LEU A 6 -8.10 -4.52 -10.12
C LEU A 6 -7.85 -3.88 -8.76
N ASN A 7 -6.92 -4.47 -8.01
CA ASN A 7 -6.55 -3.95 -6.69
C ASN A 7 -5.53 -2.82 -6.84
N PHE A 8 -5.97 -1.58 -6.67
CA PHE A 8 -5.13 -0.39 -6.76
C PHE A 8 -4.25 -0.14 -5.52
N SER A 9 -4.32 -1.02 -4.51
CA SER A 9 -3.37 -1.01 -3.39
C SER A 9 -2.00 -1.57 -3.77
N HIS A 10 -1.88 -2.23 -4.92
CA HIS A 10 -0.67 -2.88 -5.39
C HIS A 10 -0.35 -2.46 -6.83
N GLY A 11 0.94 -2.42 -7.14
CA GLY A 11 1.42 -2.04 -8.46
C GLY A 11 1.41 -0.54 -8.71
N THR A 12 2.02 -0.15 -9.81
CA THR A 12 2.05 1.24 -10.25
C THR A 12 0.83 1.58 -11.09
N ARG A 13 0.62 2.87 -11.32
CA ARG A 13 -0.44 3.35 -12.21
C ARG A 13 -0.26 2.82 -13.63
N GLU A 14 0.97 2.75 -14.10
CA GLU A 14 1.33 2.24 -15.41
C GLU A 14 1.00 0.75 -15.55
N GLU A 15 1.31 -0.04 -14.53
CA GLU A 15 0.97 -1.48 -14.49
C GLU A 15 -0.54 -1.71 -14.51
N GLN A 16 -1.31 -0.90 -13.78
CA GLN A 16 -2.77 -0.98 -13.83
C GLN A 16 -3.31 -0.61 -15.20
N GLY A 17 -2.71 0.40 -15.86
CA GLY A 17 -3.03 0.76 -17.25
C GLY A 17 -2.83 -0.40 -18.21
N LEU A 18 -1.71 -1.11 -18.13
CA LEU A 18 -1.43 -2.29 -18.95
C LEU A 18 -2.45 -3.42 -18.73
N ARG A 19 -2.88 -3.63 -17.48
CA ARG A 19 -3.91 -4.63 -17.17
C ARG A 19 -5.26 -4.26 -17.77
N ILE A 20 -5.64 -2.99 -17.72
CA ILE A 20 -6.88 -2.49 -18.33
C ILE A 20 -6.83 -2.70 -19.85
N ASP A 21 -5.73 -2.34 -20.49
CA ASP A 21 -5.55 -2.51 -21.94
C ASP A 21 -5.65 -3.99 -22.34
N ALA A 22 -5.04 -4.89 -21.57
CA ALA A 22 -5.14 -6.34 -21.81
C ALA A 22 -6.57 -6.85 -21.69
N ILE A 23 -7.33 -6.39 -20.70
CA ILE A 23 -8.75 -6.75 -20.51
C ILE A 23 -9.59 -6.25 -21.67
N ARG A 24 -9.39 -5.01 -22.13
CA ARG A 24 -10.11 -4.45 -23.26
C ARG A 24 -9.77 -5.14 -24.58
N ALA A 25 -8.51 -5.53 -24.77
CA ALA A 25 -8.12 -6.33 -25.92
C ALA A 25 -8.80 -7.71 -25.91
N LEU A 26 -8.90 -8.35 -24.75
CA LEU A 26 -9.59 -9.61 -24.59
C LEU A 26 -11.10 -9.47 -24.88
N GLU A 27 -11.75 -8.43 -24.39
CA GLU A 27 -13.14 -8.14 -24.67
C GLU A 27 -13.40 -7.99 -26.18
N ALA A 28 -12.52 -7.25 -26.87
CA ALA A 28 -12.61 -7.09 -28.33
C ALA A 28 -12.43 -8.40 -29.08
N LYS A 29 -11.54 -9.28 -28.59
CA LYS A 29 -11.27 -10.59 -29.20
C LYS A 29 -12.40 -11.59 -29.00
N THR A 30 -12.98 -11.64 -27.81
CA THR A 30 -14.02 -12.62 -27.45
C THR A 30 -15.44 -12.14 -27.75
N GLY A 31 -15.66 -10.85 -27.88
CA GLY A 31 -16.99 -10.26 -27.99
C GLY A 31 -17.85 -10.35 -26.72
N VAL A 32 -17.25 -10.77 -25.60
CA VAL A 32 -17.96 -10.92 -24.30
C VAL A 32 -17.82 -9.63 -23.51
N PRO A 33 -18.93 -9.00 -23.10
CA PRO A 33 -18.88 -7.79 -22.26
C PRO A 33 -18.12 -8.05 -20.95
N THR A 34 -17.19 -7.16 -20.64
CA THR A 34 -16.31 -7.28 -19.49
C THR A 34 -16.35 -6.02 -18.64
N CYS A 35 -16.67 -6.19 -17.37
CA CYS A 35 -16.66 -5.12 -16.38
C CYS A 35 -15.28 -5.08 -15.70
N ILE A 36 -14.76 -3.88 -15.51
CA ILE A 36 -13.56 -3.65 -14.71
C ILE A 36 -13.97 -2.95 -13.42
N LEU A 37 -13.72 -3.62 -12.29
CA LEU A 37 -13.92 -3.06 -10.96
C LEU A 37 -12.59 -2.53 -10.43
N ALA A 38 -12.47 -1.23 -10.32
CA ALA A 38 -11.33 -0.59 -9.68
C ALA A 38 -11.55 -0.58 -8.16
N ASP A 39 -10.80 -1.40 -7.45
CA ASP A 39 -10.79 -1.42 -5.98
C ASP A 39 -9.76 -0.41 -5.49
N LEU A 40 -10.23 0.77 -5.16
CA LEU A 40 -9.39 1.90 -4.81
C LEU A 40 -8.83 1.74 -3.40
N GLN A 41 -7.59 2.20 -3.25
CA GLN A 41 -6.95 2.29 -1.96
C GLN A 41 -7.68 3.32 -1.09
N GLY A 42 -8.18 2.87 0.06
CA GLY A 42 -8.71 3.76 1.09
C GLY A 42 -7.61 4.46 1.89
N PRO A 43 -7.97 5.36 2.80
CA PRO A 43 -7.01 5.96 3.72
C PRO A 43 -6.46 4.89 4.65
N LYS A 44 -5.17 4.58 4.52
CA LYS A 44 -4.46 3.63 5.39
C LYS A 44 -3.23 4.29 5.98
N PHE A 45 -3.01 4.02 7.25
CA PHE A 45 -1.74 4.37 7.88
C PHE A 45 -0.70 3.35 7.46
N ARG A 46 0.36 3.82 6.86
CA ARG A 46 1.46 2.96 6.42
C ARG A 46 2.79 3.59 6.78
N VAL A 47 3.72 2.76 7.18
CA VAL A 47 5.12 3.15 7.34
C VAL A 47 5.71 3.59 6.01
N GLY A 48 6.72 4.44 6.07
CA GLY A 48 7.49 4.85 4.92
C GLY A 48 8.35 3.72 4.36
N GLU A 49 9.18 4.05 3.40
CA GLU A 49 10.07 3.09 2.77
C GLU A 49 11.09 2.54 3.77
N ILE A 50 11.25 1.23 3.80
CA ILE A 50 12.17 0.52 4.68
C ILE A 50 13.21 -0.23 3.84
N ALA A 51 14.45 -0.29 4.33
CA ALA A 51 15.51 -1.04 3.67
C ALA A 51 15.11 -2.51 3.51
N LYS A 52 15.31 -3.06 2.31
CA LYS A 52 14.99 -4.45 2.01
C LYS A 52 15.76 -5.38 2.94
N GLY A 53 15.07 -6.38 3.49
CA GLY A 53 15.67 -7.34 4.41
C GLY A 53 15.73 -6.87 5.87
N THR A 54 15.14 -5.70 6.19
CA THR A 54 15.01 -5.23 7.56
C THR A 54 14.14 -6.19 8.36
N ILE A 55 14.66 -6.65 9.49
CA ILE A 55 13.97 -7.55 10.43
C ILE A 55 13.83 -6.82 11.76
N VAL A 56 12.64 -6.86 12.31
CA VAL A 56 12.33 -6.37 13.65
C VAL A 56 12.03 -7.58 14.53
N LYS A 57 12.71 -7.67 15.65
CA LYS A 57 12.52 -8.76 16.63
C LYS A 57 11.57 -8.33 17.73
N ALA A 58 10.99 -9.30 18.41
CA ALA A 58 10.19 -9.02 19.61
C ALA A 58 11.04 -8.28 20.66
N ASP A 59 10.40 -7.38 21.40
CA ASP A 59 11.01 -6.56 22.46
C ASP A 59 12.07 -5.54 21.99
N GLU A 60 12.25 -5.37 20.69
CA GLU A 60 13.09 -4.29 20.17
C GLU A 60 12.39 -2.93 20.25
N ARG A 61 13.19 -1.90 20.47
CA ARG A 61 12.72 -0.51 20.40
C ARG A 61 12.86 0.03 18.98
N ILE A 62 11.80 0.59 18.48
CA ILE A 62 11.75 1.25 17.17
C ILE A 62 11.36 2.69 17.36
N THR A 63 12.04 3.59 16.67
CA THR A 63 11.66 5.00 16.62
C THR A 63 10.86 5.26 15.35
N PHE A 64 9.68 5.84 15.51
CA PHE A 64 8.89 6.35 14.38
C PHE A 64 9.12 7.85 14.21
N ASP A 65 9.35 8.28 12.99
CA ASP A 65 9.61 9.67 12.63
C ASP A 65 8.71 10.09 11.47
N LEU A 66 8.37 11.37 11.41
CA LEU A 66 7.66 11.96 10.27
C LEU A 66 8.52 12.01 9.00
N ASP A 67 9.82 11.94 9.13
CA ASP A 67 10.74 11.92 8.00
C ASP A 67 10.53 10.67 7.14
N THR A 68 10.34 10.86 5.84
CA THR A 68 10.11 9.80 4.86
C THR A 68 11.38 9.18 4.29
N LYS A 69 12.55 9.49 4.84
CA LYS A 69 13.80 8.84 4.48
C LYS A 69 13.69 7.34 4.69
N LYS A 70 14.44 6.59 3.85
CA LYS A 70 14.46 5.14 3.93
C LYS A 70 14.86 4.67 5.33
N GLY A 71 13.92 4.01 5.99
CA GLY A 71 14.10 3.53 7.36
C GLY A 71 14.90 2.23 7.46
N ASN A 72 15.22 1.87 8.69
CA ASN A 72 15.88 0.61 9.06
C ASN A 72 15.21 0.03 10.31
N ALA A 73 15.80 -1.00 10.93
CA ALA A 73 15.25 -1.63 12.13
C ALA A 73 15.15 -0.70 13.36
N ASN A 74 15.86 0.42 13.38
CA ASN A 74 15.89 1.36 14.51
C ASN A 74 14.97 2.56 14.31
N ILE A 75 14.89 3.08 13.07
CA ILE A 75 14.13 4.27 12.72
C ILE A 75 13.26 3.95 11.51
N VAL A 76 11.96 4.19 11.66
CA VAL A 76 10.97 3.96 10.61
C VAL A 76 10.21 5.24 10.36
N GLY A 77 10.13 5.67 9.11
CA GLY A 77 9.30 6.79 8.71
C GLY A 77 7.81 6.45 8.85
N LEU A 78 7.06 7.32 9.46
CA LEU A 78 5.60 7.22 9.55
C LEU A 78 5.01 8.58 9.14
N PRO A 79 4.74 8.77 7.84
CA PRO A 79 4.35 10.07 7.28
C PRO A 79 2.88 10.39 7.55
N HIS A 80 2.48 10.33 8.82
CA HIS A 80 1.10 10.55 9.28
C HIS A 80 1.11 11.39 10.56
N GLU A 81 1.12 12.70 10.38
CA GLU A 81 1.17 13.66 11.50
C GLU A 81 0.01 13.46 12.49
N GLU A 82 -1.15 13.10 11.98
CA GLU A 82 -2.35 12.85 12.78
C GLU A 82 -2.16 11.73 13.81
N ILE A 83 -1.35 10.72 13.50
CA ILE A 83 -1.03 9.65 14.46
C ILE A 83 -0.23 10.21 15.61
N PHE A 84 0.80 11.02 15.34
CA PHE A 84 1.66 11.61 16.37
C PHE A 84 0.90 12.55 17.30
N LYS A 85 -0.15 13.18 16.80
CA LYS A 85 -1.05 14.02 17.62
C LYS A 85 -2.00 13.20 18.49
N ALA A 86 -2.36 12.00 18.06
CA ALA A 86 -3.37 11.17 18.71
C ALA A 86 -2.79 10.17 19.72
N ILE A 87 -1.55 9.71 19.54
CA ILE A 87 -0.94 8.70 20.42
C ILE A 87 -0.45 9.32 21.72
N PHE A 88 -0.40 8.48 22.74
CA PHE A 88 0.08 8.81 24.07
C PHE A 88 0.92 7.64 24.62
N PRO A 89 1.75 7.86 25.65
CA PRO A 89 2.52 6.77 26.26
C PRO A 89 1.60 5.64 26.75
N GLY A 90 1.87 4.41 26.32
CA GLY A 90 1.04 3.23 26.58
C GLY A 90 0.04 2.89 25.48
N ALA A 91 -0.12 3.72 24.44
CA ALA A 91 -0.94 3.38 23.28
C ALA A 91 -0.36 2.19 22.51
N ARG A 92 -1.22 1.32 22.01
CA ARG A 92 -0.82 0.16 21.20
C ARG A 92 -0.87 0.51 19.72
N LEU A 93 0.19 0.18 19.01
CA LEU A 93 0.24 0.22 17.55
C LEU A 93 0.34 -1.21 17.03
N LEU A 94 -0.54 -1.56 16.10
CA LEU A 94 -0.54 -2.85 15.43
C LEU A 94 0.06 -2.69 14.04
N MET A 95 1.02 -3.53 13.69
CA MET A 95 1.70 -3.53 12.41
C MET A 95 1.58 -4.89 11.71
#